data_043b4b29e98bad1c514a0c7c74e42a45
#
_entry.id   043b4b29e98bad1c514a0c7c74e42a45
#
_cell.length_a   1.000
_cell.length_b   1.000
_cell.length_c   1.000
_cell.angle_alpha   90.00
_cell.angle_beta   90.00
_cell.angle_gamma   90.00
#
_symmetry.space_group_name_H-M   'P 1'
#
loop_
_entity.id
_entity.type
_entity.pdbx_description
1 polymer ?
#
loop_
_entity_poly.entity_id
_entity_poly.type
_entity_poly.pdbx_seq_one_letter_code
_entity_poly.pdbx_strand_id
1 'polypeptide(L)'
;KVSRFNQRSRYCLAESYYRNDEFDAARSLFTELYNVSAMYGEKESSLIPYNIAYCFYKERNYPSAVKWFSEYLDQPSVKYRKEALERKADCHFISKQYRMAAETYSLVMTDYMNADDVYPYYQAGLSYGLDNQSDKKIEALSNVLNASPEAQFYPEALFELGRAYTLKDDDENAFGCFRKLAD
;
A
#
# COMPACT_ATOMS: atom_id res chain seq x y z
N LYS A 1 -26.10 9.89 27.62
CA LYS A 1 -25.09 8.81 27.49
C LYS A 1 -25.48 7.97 26.31
N VAL A 2 -24.68 7.99 25.26
CA VAL A 2 -24.85 7.06 24.11
C VAL A 2 -24.45 5.67 24.61
N SER A 3 -25.32 4.68 24.49
CA SER A 3 -25.04 3.34 24.99
C SER A 3 -23.98 2.65 24.12
N ARG A 4 -23.21 1.74 24.69
CA ARG A 4 -22.22 0.90 23.98
C ARG A 4 -22.83 0.16 22.79
N PHE A 5 -24.07 -0.33 22.95
CA PHE A 5 -24.80 -0.99 21.85
C PHE A 5 -25.10 -0.04 20.69
N ASN A 6 -25.40 1.23 20.98
CA ASN A 6 -25.64 2.21 19.94
C ASN A 6 -24.37 2.48 19.11
N GLN A 7 -23.20 2.60 19.74
CA GLN A 7 -21.93 2.81 19.03
C GLN A 7 -21.58 1.62 18.14
N ARG A 8 -21.71 0.39 18.67
CA ARG A 8 -21.46 -0.82 17.91
C ARG A 8 -22.41 -0.97 16.72
N SER A 9 -23.68 -0.68 16.93
CA SER A 9 -24.67 -0.68 15.84
C SER A 9 -24.33 0.35 14.76
N ARG A 10 -23.88 1.54 15.14
CA ARG A 10 -23.44 2.58 14.22
C ARG A 10 -22.16 2.18 13.47
N TYR A 11 -21.24 1.50 14.13
CA TYR A 11 -20.05 0.95 13.47
C TYR A 11 -20.44 -0.10 12.40
N CYS A 12 -21.32 -1.05 12.74
CA CYS A 12 -21.82 -2.03 11.78
C CYS A 12 -22.60 -1.37 10.62
N LEU A 13 -23.33 -0.29 10.90
CA LEU A 13 -24.03 0.48 9.88
C LEU A 13 -23.03 1.17 8.92
N ALA A 14 -21.95 1.75 9.46
CA ALA A 14 -20.91 2.34 8.64
C ALA A 14 -20.20 1.29 7.75
N GLU A 15 -19.92 0.10 8.29
CA GLU A 15 -19.41 -1.02 7.49
C GLU A 15 -20.39 -1.46 6.39
N SER A 16 -21.69 -1.43 6.67
CA SER A 16 -22.74 -1.77 5.68
C SER A 16 -22.78 -0.73 4.57
N TYR A 17 -22.70 0.56 4.88
CA TYR A 17 -22.56 1.61 3.86
C TYR A 17 -21.30 1.41 3.01
N TYR A 18 -20.16 1.11 3.64
CA TYR A 18 -18.92 0.85 2.90
C TYR A 18 -19.06 -0.31 1.92
N ARG A 19 -19.71 -1.43 2.34
CA ARG A 19 -19.93 -2.61 1.48
C ARG A 19 -20.91 -2.34 0.33
N ASN A 20 -21.76 -1.35 0.48
CA ASN A 20 -22.70 -0.90 -0.56
C ASN A 20 -22.12 0.21 -1.44
N ASP A 21 -20.80 0.48 -1.35
CA ASP A 21 -20.10 1.56 -2.05
C ASP A 21 -20.59 2.98 -1.72
N GLU A 22 -21.32 3.14 -0.61
CA GLU A 22 -21.77 4.42 -0.08
C GLU A 22 -20.68 5.05 0.82
N PHE A 23 -19.52 5.34 0.19
CA PHE A 23 -18.29 5.70 0.93
C PHE A 23 -18.42 7.01 1.72
N ASP A 24 -19.14 8.00 1.22
CA ASP A 24 -19.37 9.27 1.91
C ASP A 24 -20.21 9.09 3.19
N ALA A 25 -21.28 8.30 3.14
CA ALA A 25 -22.11 7.96 4.29
C ALA A 25 -21.32 7.14 5.32
N ALA A 26 -20.57 6.14 4.86
CA ALA A 26 -19.69 5.33 5.72
C ALA A 26 -18.65 6.21 6.43
N ARG A 27 -17.95 7.06 5.68
CA ARG A 27 -16.92 7.98 6.18
C ARG A 27 -17.48 8.97 7.21
N SER A 28 -18.63 9.57 6.93
CA SER A 28 -19.29 10.47 7.85
C SER A 28 -19.55 9.80 9.19
N LEU A 29 -20.12 8.60 9.16
CA LEU A 29 -20.45 7.84 10.37
C LEU A 29 -19.20 7.34 11.12
N PHE A 30 -18.16 6.87 10.40
CA PHE A 30 -16.88 6.52 11.01
C PHE A 30 -16.20 7.74 11.65
N THR A 31 -16.28 8.92 11.03
CA THR A 31 -15.70 10.15 11.59
C THR A 31 -16.42 10.59 12.88
N GLU A 32 -17.73 10.48 12.92
CA GLU A 32 -18.48 10.73 14.16
C GLU A 32 -18.07 9.74 15.26
N LEU A 33 -17.93 8.45 14.93
CA LEU A 33 -17.49 7.42 15.88
C LEU A 33 -16.05 7.67 16.34
N TYR A 34 -15.14 8.10 15.45
CA TYR A 34 -13.75 8.43 15.80
C TYR A 34 -13.71 9.51 16.89
N ASN A 35 -14.47 10.58 16.73
CA ASN A 35 -14.53 11.68 17.68
C ASN A 35 -15.07 11.27 19.05
N VAL A 36 -15.92 10.24 19.10
CA VAL A 36 -16.50 9.71 20.34
C VAL A 36 -15.64 8.60 20.94
N SER A 37 -14.99 7.78 20.11
CA SER A 37 -14.22 6.59 20.52
C SER A 37 -12.99 6.94 21.35
N ALA A 38 -12.38 8.10 21.13
CA ALA A 38 -11.29 8.60 21.97
C ALA A 38 -11.64 8.60 23.47
N MET A 39 -12.92 8.47 23.80
CA MET A 39 -13.42 8.44 25.19
C MET A 39 -13.65 7.03 25.75
N TYR A 40 -13.61 5.94 24.94
CA TYR A 40 -14.15 4.63 25.37
C TYR A 40 -13.22 3.42 25.25
N GLY A 41 -12.04 3.52 24.64
CA GLY A 41 -10.97 2.49 24.67
C GLY A 41 -11.29 1.10 24.09
N GLU A 42 -12.20 1.00 23.13
CA GLU A 42 -12.61 -0.28 22.53
C GLU A 42 -11.72 -0.73 21.34
N LYS A 43 -11.60 -2.05 21.12
CA LYS A 43 -10.81 -2.61 20.02
C LYS A 43 -11.31 -2.18 18.62
N GLU A 44 -12.61 -2.02 18.47
CA GLU A 44 -13.21 -1.52 17.22
C GLU A 44 -12.78 -0.06 16.95
N SER A 45 -12.52 0.74 17.99
CA SER A 45 -12.07 2.13 17.81
C SER A 45 -10.69 2.23 17.14
N SER A 46 -9.83 1.23 17.32
CA SER A 46 -8.51 1.20 16.68
C SER A 46 -8.58 1.03 15.16
N LEU A 47 -9.66 0.45 14.62
CA LEU A 47 -9.87 0.26 13.18
C LEU A 47 -10.55 1.46 12.50
N ILE A 48 -11.11 2.40 13.24
CA ILE A 48 -11.86 3.52 12.65
C ILE A 48 -10.99 4.35 11.70
N PRO A 49 -9.76 4.78 12.06
CA PRO A 49 -8.90 5.51 11.12
C PRO A 49 -8.60 4.72 9.84
N TYR A 50 -8.40 3.40 9.94
CA TYR A 50 -8.21 2.52 8.80
C TYR A 50 -9.45 2.50 7.87
N ASN A 51 -10.65 2.38 8.43
CA ASN A 51 -11.88 2.39 7.66
C ASN A 51 -12.14 3.76 6.98
N ILE A 52 -11.85 4.86 7.68
CA ILE A 52 -11.93 6.22 7.09
C ILE A 52 -10.93 6.36 5.94
N ALA A 53 -9.69 5.86 6.12
CA ALA A 53 -8.68 5.87 5.09
C ALA A 53 -9.14 5.15 3.82
N TYR A 54 -9.77 3.99 4.00
CA TYR A 54 -10.32 3.22 2.87
C TYR A 54 -11.49 3.91 2.17
N CYS A 55 -12.36 4.60 2.89
CA CYS A 55 -13.40 5.43 2.27
C CYS A 55 -12.77 6.47 1.33
N PHE A 56 -11.80 7.24 1.82
CA PHE A 56 -11.07 8.20 1.01
C PHE A 56 -10.31 7.57 -0.16
N TYR A 57 -9.72 6.39 0.04
CA TYR A 57 -9.04 5.65 -1.02
C TYR A 57 -10.01 5.28 -2.15
N LYS A 58 -11.18 4.76 -1.82
CA LYS A 58 -12.24 4.42 -2.77
C LYS A 58 -12.81 5.65 -3.50
N GLU A 59 -12.93 6.77 -2.80
CA GLU A 59 -13.29 8.08 -3.36
C GLU A 59 -12.16 8.72 -4.20
N ARG A 60 -10.99 8.07 -4.31
CA ARG A 60 -9.78 8.58 -4.97
C ARG A 60 -9.24 9.88 -4.36
N ASN A 61 -9.59 10.17 -3.13
CA ASN A 61 -9.01 11.28 -2.37
C ASN A 61 -7.73 10.79 -1.65
N TYR A 62 -6.67 10.58 -2.44
CA TYR A 62 -5.44 9.99 -1.96
C TYR A 62 -4.72 10.80 -0.87
N PRO A 63 -4.69 12.16 -0.90
CA PRO A 63 -4.08 12.92 0.17
C PRO A 63 -4.75 12.69 1.53
N SER A 64 -6.08 12.63 1.55
CA SER A 64 -6.84 12.35 2.77
C SER A 64 -6.67 10.88 3.20
N ALA A 65 -6.62 9.94 2.26
CA ALA A 65 -6.34 8.53 2.55
C ALA A 65 -4.97 8.35 3.22
N VAL A 66 -3.91 8.99 2.69
CA VAL A 66 -2.57 8.98 3.28
C VAL A 66 -2.59 9.48 4.73
N LYS A 67 -3.28 10.60 4.99
CA LYS A 67 -3.40 11.15 6.35
C LYS A 67 -4.01 10.13 7.31
N TRP A 68 -5.13 9.49 6.93
CA TRP A 68 -5.84 8.56 7.80
C TRP A 68 -5.14 7.20 7.93
N PHE A 69 -4.45 6.71 6.87
CA PHE A 69 -3.56 5.54 7.02
C PHE A 69 -2.40 5.85 7.96
N SER A 70 -1.84 7.07 7.93
CA SER A 70 -0.78 7.47 8.88
C SER A 70 -1.30 7.48 10.31
N GLU A 71 -2.46 8.08 10.55
CA GLU A 71 -3.14 8.07 11.86
C GLU A 71 -3.36 6.64 12.39
N TYR A 72 -3.73 5.71 11.51
CA TYR A 72 -3.85 4.30 11.87
C TYR A 72 -2.51 3.67 12.24
N LEU A 73 -1.48 3.94 11.43
CA LEU A 73 -0.14 3.36 11.58
C LEU A 73 0.63 3.89 12.79
N ASP A 74 0.30 5.08 13.28
CA ASP A 74 0.89 5.70 14.47
C ASP A 74 0.45 5.04 15.77
N GLN A 75 -0.58 4.19 15.73
CA GLN A 75 -1.00 3.41 16.89
C GLN A 75 0.03 2.32 17.23
N PRO A 76 0.25 2.00 18.50
CA PRO A 76 1.35 1.11 18.93
C PRO A 76 1.24 -0.34 18.46
N SER A 77 0.03 -0.80 18.14
CA SER A 77 -0.20 -2.16 17.64
C SER A 77 -1.46 -2.18 16.79
N VAL A 78 -1.29 -2.39 15.49
CA VAL A 78 -2.39 -2.41 14.52
C VAL A 78 -2.43 -3.73 13.74
N LYS A 79 -3.63 -4.28 13.59
CA LYS A 79 -3.87 -5.60 12.98
C LYS A 79 -3.48 -5.64 11.50
N TYR A 80 -3.79 -4.58 10.74
CA TYR A 80 -3.63 -4.52 9.29
C TYR A 80 -2.48 -3.60 8.87
N ARG A 81 -1.36 -3.64 9.65
CA ARG A 81 -0.22 -2.74 9.41
C ARG A 81 0.36 -2.86 8.01
N LYS A 82 0.60 -4.10 7.55
CA LYS A 82 1.14 -4.36 6.22
C LYS A 82 0.26 -3.76 5.13
N GLU A 83 -1.01 -4.12 5.13
CA GLU A 83 -1.97 -3.65 4.14
C GLU A 83 -2.14 -2.12 4.17
N ALA A 84 -2.16 -1.52 5.37
CA ALA A 84 -2.22 -0.06 5.49
C ALA A 84 -0.99 0.64 4.91
N LEU A 85 0.21 0.07 5.10
CA LEU A 85 1.45 0.57 4.48
C LEU A 85 1.38 0.46 2.95
N GLU A 86 0.96 -0.68 2.42
CA GLU A 86 0.79 -0.88 0.97
C GLU A 86 -0.19 0.12 0.37
N ARG A 87 -1.39 0.26 0.96
CA ARG A 87 -2.39 1.23 0.48
C ARG A 87 -1.91 2.68 0.59
N LYS A 88 -1.16 3.02 1.66
CA LYS A 88 -0.53 4.33 1.79
C LYS A 88 0.50 4.57 0.68
N ALA A 89 1.33 3.57 0.39
CA ALA A 89 2.31 3.64 -0.69
C ALA A 89 1.65 3.77 -2.07
N ASP A 90 0.56 3.01 -2.33
CA ASP A 90 -0.25 3.14 -3.54
C ASP A 90 -0.78 4.58 -3.71
N CYS A 91 -1.28 5.19 -2.63
CA CYS A 91 -1.75 6.58 -2.65
C CYS A 91 -0.63 7.55 -3.04
N HIS A 92 0.57 7.37 -2.50
CA HIS A 92 1.74 8.16 -2.87
C HIS A 92 2.12 7.95 -4.33
N PHE A 93 2.13 6.70 -4.81
CA PHE A 93 2.46 6.38 -6.20
C PHE A 93 1.48 7.04 -7.19
N ILE A 94 0.17 6.88 -6.96
CA ILE A 94 -0.88 7.47 -7.81
C ILE A 94 -0.81 9.00 -7.78
N SER A 95 -0.43 9.58 -6.65
CA SER A 95 -0.20 11.03 -6.49
C SER A 95 1.15 11.51 -7.06
N LYS A 96 1.91 10.63 -7.75
CA LYS A 96 3.23 10.90 -8.32
C LYS A 96 4.30 11.30 -7.28
N GLN A 97 4.09 10.96 -6.02
CA GLN A 97 5.03 11.16 -4.94
C GLN A 97 5.96 9.93 -4.84
N TYR A 98 6.72 9.68 -5.91
CA TYR A 98 7.43 8.43 -6.14
C TYR A 98 8.45 8.08 -5.06
N ARG A 99 9.17 9.08 -4.53
CA ARG A 99 10.09 8.87 -3.40
C ARG A 99 9.38 8.35 -2.18
N MET A 100 8.27 8.98 -1.79
CA MET A 100 7.49 8.57 -0.63
C MET A 100 6.85 7.19 -0.82
N ALA A 101 6.42 6.90 -2.05
CA ALA A 101 5.92 5.57 -2.40
C ALA A 101 7.01 4.51 -2.20
N ALA A 102 8.20 4.71 -2.78
CA ALA A 102 9.33 3.79 -2.67
C ALA A 102 9.75 3.57 -1.22
N GLU A 103 9.90 4.63 -0.43
CA GLU A 103 10.22 4.55 1.00
C GLU A 103 9.17 3.76 1.79
N THR A 104 7.87 3.98 1.50
CA THR A 104 6.79 3.27 2.19
C THR A 104 6.72 1.81 1.81
N TYR A 105 6.90 1.45 0.52
CA TYR A 105 7.01 0.03 0.10
C TYR A 105 8.24 -0.64 0.71
N SER A 106 9.36 0.09 0.85
CA SER A 106 10.57 -0.46 1.47
C SER A 106 10.36 -0.84 2.94
N LEU A 107 9.50 -0.12 3.68
CA LEU A 107 9.08 -0.52 5.01
C LEU A 107 8.34 -1.86 5.00
N VAL A 108 7.45 -2.07 4.00
CA VAL A 108 6.78 -3.37 3.85
C VAL A 108 7.78 -4.48 3.56
N MET A 109 8.74 -4.24 2.66
CA MET A 109 9.78 -5.22 2.32
C MET A 109 10.65 -5.60 3.53
N THR A 110 10.96 -4.63 4.39
CA THR A 110 11.79 -4.84 5.59
C THR A 110 11.03 -5.52 6.72
N ASP A 111 9.81 -5.07 6.99
CA ASP A 111 9.03 -5.53 8.15
C ASP A 111 8.33 -6.87 7.88
N TYR A 112 8.07 -7.20 6.61
CA TYR A 112 7.26 -8.34 6.19
C TYR A 112 7.92 -9.14 5.06
N MET A 113 9.18 -9.54 5.27
CA MET A 113 9.93 -10.34 4.29
C MET A 113 9.17 -11.64 3.97
N ASN A 114 8.57 -11.69 2.78
CA ASN A 114 7.91 -12.88 2.25
C ASN A 114 8.25 -13.01 0.76
N ALA A 115 8.96 -14.10 0.42
CA ALA A 115 9.39 -14.35 -0.95
C ALA A 115 8.23 -14.54 -1.94
N ASP A 116 7.07 -14.97 -1.47
CA ASP A 116 5.88 -15.19 -2.31
C ASP A 116 5.09 -13.90 -2.57
N ASP A 117 5.31 -12.86 -1.75
CA ASP A 117 4.65 -11.57 -1.90
C ASP A 117 5.54 -10.58 -2.64
N VAL A 118 5.51 -10.66 -3.95
CA VAL A 118 6.33 -9.85 -4.85
C VAL A 118 5.79 -8.44 -5.10
N TYR A 119 4.54 -8.15 -4.71
CA TYR A 119 3.89 -6.87 -4.98
C TYR A 119 4.67 -5.67 -4.43
N PRO A 120 5.10 -5.63 -3.14
CA PRO A 120 5.84 -4.49 -2.61
C PRO A 120 7.17 -4.27 -3.33
N TYR A 121 7.87 -5.35 -3.69
CA TYR A 121 9.14 -5.28 -4.41
C TYR A 121 8.98 -4.69 -5.81
N TYR A 122 7.98 -5.15 -6.55
CA TYR A 122 7.69 -4.64 -7.88
C TYR A 122 7.33 -3.15 -7.86
N GLN A 123 6.41 -2.76 -6.98
CA GLN A 123 5.97 -1.37 -6.84
C GLN A 123 7.08 -0.45 -6.32
N ALA A 124 7.92 -0.92 -5.39
CA ALA A 124 9.11 -0.19 -4.97
C ALA A 124 10.07 0.05 -6.15
N GLY A 125 10.33 -0.98 -6.94
CA GLY A 125 11.17 -0.89 -8.13
C GLY A 125 10.67 0.13 -9.14
N LEU A 126 9.37 0.13 -9.45
CA LEU A 126 8.75 1.15 -10.32
C LEU A 126 8.89 2.55 -9.71
N SER A 127 8.62 2.69 -8.42
CA SER A 127 8.70 3.96 -7.71
C SER A 127 10.12 4.53 -7.70
N TYR A 128 11.14 3.69 -7.42
CA TYR A 128 12.53 4.08 -7.50
C TYR A 128 12.95 4.49 -8.91
N GLY A 129 12.46 3.76 -9.93
CA GLY A 129 12.74 4.10 -11.32
C GLY A 129 12.19 5.49 -11.70
N LEU A 130 10.99 5.82 -11.25
CA LEU A 130 10.34 7.11 -11.49
C LEU A 130 10.95 8.25 -10.64
N ASP A 131 11.65 7.92 -9.53
CA ASP A 131 12.44 8.87 -8.72
C ASP A 131 13.92 8.93 -9.15
N ASN A 132 14.27 8.34 -10.31
CA ASN A 132 15.63 8.28 -10.87
C ASN A 132 16.67 7.58 -9.98
N GLN A 133 16.28 6.63 -9.16
CA GLN A 133 17.15 5.83 -8.31
C GLN A 133 17.39 4.44 -8.94
N SER A 134 18.16 4.40 -10.03
CA SER A 134 18.33 3.19 -10.86
C SER A 134 18.90 1.99 -10.09
N ASP A 135 19.84 2.20 -9.16
CA ASP A 135 20.43 1.10 -8.39
C ASP A 135 19.39 0.44 -7.47
N LYS A 136 18.58 1.23 -6.77
CA LYS A 136 17.51 0.72 -5.93
C LYS A 136 16.37 0.09 -6.73
N LYS A 137 16.10 0.61 -7.94
CA LYS A 137 15.17 -0.04 -8.88
C LYS A 137 15.64 -1.44 -9.20
N ILE A 138 16.91 -1.61 -9.57
CA ILE A 138 17.50 -2.91 -9.90
C ILE A 138 17.43 -3.85 -8.69
N GLU A 139 17.83 -3.38 -7.51
CA GLU A 139 17.77 -4.16 -6.27
C GLU A 139 16.35 -4.65 -5.98
N ALA A 140 15.36 -3.75 -5.97
CA ALA A 140 13.99 -4.10 -5.67
C ALA A 140 13.39 -5.08 -6.69
N LEU A 141 13.56 -4.82 -8.00
CA LEU A 141 13.04 -5.70 -9.05
C LEU A 141 13.75 -7.06 -9.09
N SER A 142 15.05 -7.12 -8.73
CA SER A 142 15.77 -8.39 -8.64
C SER A 142 15.16 -9.32 -7.59
N ASN A 143 14.59 -8.78 -6.51
CA ASN A 143 13.87 -9.59 -5.51
C ASN A 143 12.60 -10.24 -6.08
N VAL A 144 11.94 -9.62 -7.07
CA VAL A 144 10.82 -10.25 -7.79
C VAL A 144 11.29 -11.50 -8.54
N LEU A 145 12.49 -11.45 -9.12
CA LEU A 145 13.06 -12.58 -9.88
C LEU A 145 13.59 -13.73 -8.98
N ASN A 146 13.78 -13.47 -7.70
CA ASN A 146 14.15 -14.51 -6.72
C ASN A 146 12.93 -15.37 -6.31
N ALA A 147 11.73 -14.95 -6.65
CA ALA A 147 10.52 -15.75 -6.55
C ALA A 147 10.41 -16.75 -7.72
N SER A 148 9.30 -17.49 -7.78
CA SER A 148 9.04 -18.38 -8.92
C SER A 148 8.90 -17.59 -10.23
N PRO A 149 9.33 -18.16 -11.38
CA PRO A 149 9.04 -17.59 -12.71
C PRO A 149 7.54 -17.42 -13.00
N GLU A 150 6.68 -18.17 -12.31
CA GLU A 150 5.22 -18.03 -12.38
C GLU A 150 4.68 -16.95 -11.44
N ALA A 151 5.55 -16.29 -10.66
CA ALA A 151 5.13 -15.24 -9.76
C ALA A 151 4.52 -14.06 -10.52
N GLN A 152 3.52 -13.43 -9.91
CA GLN A 152 2.93 -12.21 -10.44
C GLN A 152 4.04 -11.16 -10.67
N PHE A 153 3.94 -10.42 -11.75
CA PHE A 153 4.91 -9.37 -12.16
C PHE A 153 6.30 -9.87 -12.56
N TYR A 154 6.55 -11.18 -12.68
CA TYR A 154 7.87 -11.68 -13.09
C TYR A 154 8.28 -11.21 -14.49
N PRO A 155 7.44 -11.32 -15.54
CA PRO A 155 7.76 -10.81 -16.88
C PRO A 155 7.94 -9.28 -16.90
N GLU A 156 7.08 -8.55 -16.19
CA GLU A 156 7.16 -7.10 -16.12
C GLU A 156 8.44 -6.65 -15.41
N ALA A 157 8.84 -7.36 -14.33
CA ALA A 157 10.08 -7.08 -13.61
C ALA A 157 11.30 -7.33 -14.49
N LEU A 158 11.33 -8.43 -15.27
CA LEU A 158 12.40 -8.69 -16.25
C LEU A 158 12.51 -7.56 -17.28
N PHE A 159 11.37 -7.11 -17.83
CA PHE A 159 11.37 -6.03 -18.81
C PHE A 159 11.91 -4.72 -18.20
N GLU A 160 11.45 -4.35 -17.01
CA GLU A 160 11.88 -3.14 -16.34
C GLU A 160 13.34 -3.20 -15.87
N LEU A 161 13.85 -4.39 -15.51
CA LEU A 161 15.27 -4.62 -15.22
C LEU A 161 16.13 -4.48 -16.49
N GLY A 162 15.72 -5.10 -17.60
CA GLY A 162 16.43 -4.97 -18.87
C GLY A 162 16.58 -3.50 -19.27
N ARG A 163 15.49 -2.72 -19.15
CA ARG A 163 15.53 -1.27 -19.39
C ARG A 163 16.47 -0.54 -18.44
N ALA A 164 16.46 -0.91 -17.14
CA ALA A 164 17.32 -0.27 -16.16
C ALA A 164 18.80 -0.55 -16.43
N TYR A 165 19.16 -1.78 -16.83
CA TYR A 165 20.52 -2.14 -17.22
C TYR A 165 20.96 -1.43 -18.51
N THR A 166 20.07 -1.33 -19.51
CA THR A 166 20.37 -0.56 -20.74
C THR A 166 20.68 0.91 -20.41
N LEU A 167 19.95 1.54 -19.50
CA LEU A 167 20.22 2.93 -19.08
C LEU A 167 21.54 3.09 -18.31
N LYS A 168 22.13 1.99 -17.84
CA LYS A 168 23.43 1.94 -17.15
C LYS A 168 24.57 1.46 -18.05
N ASP A 169 24.31 1.30 -19.34
CA ASP A 169 25.26 0.71 -20.31
C ASP A 169 25.75 -0.69 -19.92
N ASP A 170 24.92 -1.43 -19.16
CA ASP A 170 25.17 -2.82 -18.78
C ASP A 170 24.46 -3.77 -19.76
N ASP A 171 25.04 -3.89 -20.94
CA ASP A 171 24.46 -4.64 -22.06
C ASP A 171 24.35 -6.14 -21.77
N GLU A 172 25.25 -6.70 -20.97
CA GLU A 172 25.24 -8.14 -20.63
C GLU A 172 23.99 -8.49 -19.80
N ASN A 173 23.73 -7.76 -18.73
CA ASN A 173 22.56 -7.98 -17.88
C ASN A 173 21.26 -7.59 -18.60
N ALA A 174 21.27 -6.52 -19.40
CA ALA A 174 20.11 -6.15 -20.22
C ALA A 174 19.73 -7.27 -21.19
N PHE A 175 20.72 -7.81 -21.93
CA PHE A 175 20.52 -8.95 -22.84
C PHE A 175 19.99 -10.18 -22.12
N GLY A 176 20.53 -10.50 -20.93
CA GLY A 176 20.08 -11.62 -20.11
C GLY A 176 18.60 -11.51 -19.71
N CYS A 177 18.15 -10.30 -19.35
CA CYS A 177 16.75 -10.05 -19.02
C CYS A 177 15.84 -10.21 -20.25
N PHE A 178 16.17 -9.56 -21.36
CA PHE A 178 15.33 -9.61 -22.58
C PHE A 178 15.30 -11.00 -23.22
N ARG A 179 16.40 -11.75 -23.17
CA ARG A 179 16.43 -13.12 -23.65
C ARG A 179 15.48 -14.03 -22.89
N LYS A 180 15.47 -13.95 -21.55
CA LYS A 180 14.53 -14.72 -20.72
C LYS A 180 13.06 -14.39 -20.98
N LEU A 181 12.76 -13.22 -21.53
CA LEU A 181 11.40 -12.84 -21.92
C LEU A 181 11.01 -13.34 -23.32
N ALA A 182 12.00 -13.63 -24.18
CA ALA A 182 11.78 -14.04 -25.55
C ALA A 182 11.66 -15.57 -25.70
N ASP A 183 12.22 -16.34 -24.75
CA ASP A 183 12.18 -17.80 -24.66
C ASP A 183 10.88 -18.29 -23.99
#